data_de66b2aaa2e896f4d2d58a172d2d7fe4
#
_entry.id   de66b2aaa2e896f4d2d58a172d2d7fe4
#
_cell.length_a   1.000
_cell.length_b   1.000
_cell.length_c   1.000
_cell.angle_alpha   90.00
_cell.angle_beta   90.00
_cell.angle_gamma   90.00
#
_symmetry.space_group_name_H-M   'P 1'
#
loop_
_entity.id
_entity.type
_entity.pdbx_description
1 polymer ?
#
loop_
_entity_poly.entity_id
_entity_poly.type
_entity_poly.pdbx_seq_one_letter_code
_entity_poly.pdbx_strand_id
1 'polypeptide(L)'
;MGSFPKDFLWGGATAANQCEGAWQAGGKGLATVDVTPFGPDRFPVALGRLEMLECDDKHYYPSHEAIDLYHHYKEDIALFAEMGFKCFRLSIAWTRILPNGDDARPNEEGLKFYEDVFDECHKYGIEPLVTICHFDTPIALIKKYGGWKDRRMVDAYVHYCEVLFDRYKGKVKYWLTFNEINMLLHLPSVSYTHLRAHETLMNLV
;
A
#
# COMPACT_ATOMS: atom_id res chain seq x y z
N MET A 1 -31.23 -19.45 -14.06
CA MET A 1 -30.26 -18.50 -13.55
C MET A 1 -29.12 -19.30 -12.95
N GLY A 2 -27.86 -19.03 -13.38
CA GLY A 2 -26.69 -19.68 -12.76
C GLY A 2 -26.50 -19.20 -11.33
N SER A 3 -26.20 -20.12 -10.41
CA SER A 3 -25.76 -19.78 -9.05
C SER A 3 -24.23 -19.80 -8.97
N PHE A 4 -23.65 -18.96 -8.12
CA PHE A 4 -22.21 -19.07 -7.81
C PHE A 4 -21.88 -20.41 -7.15
N PRO A 5 -20.65 -20.94 -7.33
CA PRO A 5 -20.21 -22.11 -6.58
C PRO A 5 -20.41 -21.94 -5.07
N LYS A 6 -20.61 -23.05 -4.34
CA LYS A 6 -20.85 -23.01 -2.89
C LYS A 6 -19.64 -22.48 -2.10
N ASP A 7 -18.45 -22.64 -2.65
CA ASP A 7 -17.16 -22.23 -2.12
C ASP A 7 -16.69 -20.88 -2.66
N PHE A 8 -17.55 -20.11 -3.34
CA PHE A 8 -17.24 -18.78 -3.82
C PHE A 8 -16.94 -17.83 -2.64
N LEU A 9 -15.79 -17.16 -2.72
CA LEU A 9 -15.32 -16.27 -1.65
C LEU A 9 -15.89 -14.86 -1.80
N TRP A 10 -17.03 -14.62 -1.15
CA TRP A 10 -17.62 -13.29 -1.03
C TRP A 10 -16.83 -12.44 -0.02
N GLY A 11 -16.63 -11.15 -0.31
CA GLY A 11 -15.90 -10.27 0.59
C GLY A 11 -15.83 -8.83 0.14
N GLY A 12 -14.91 -8.10 0.74
CA GLY A 12 -14.66 -6.69 0.46
C GLY A 12 -13.18 -6.39 0.33
N ALA A 13 -12.87 -5.12 0.00
CA ALA A 13 -11.51 -4.65 -0.25
C ALA A 13 -11.25 -3.31 0.41
N THR A 14 -10.05 -3.16 0.98
CA THR A 14 -9.48 -1.89 1.42
C THR A 14 -8.05 -1.74 0.90
N ALA A 15 -7.46 -0.56 1.10
CA ALA A 15 -6.03 -0.36 0.91
C ALA A 15 -5.43 0.26 2.19
N ALA A 16 -4.18 -0.04 2.49
CA ALA A 16 -3.47 0.43 3.68
C ALA A 16 -3.60 1.95 3.86
N ASN A 17 -3.32 2.71 2.82
CA ASN A 17 -3.40 4.16 2.80
C ASN A 17 -4.80 4.74 2.98
N GLN A 18 -5.85 3.93 2.81
CA GLN A 18 -7.24 4.36 2.96
C GLN A 18 -7.79 4.08 4.35
N CYS A 19 -7.23 3.10 5.07
CA CYS A 19 -7.85 2.63 6.30
C CYS A 19 -6.90 2.55 7.50
N GLU A 20 -5.60 2.34 7.33
CA GLU A 20 -4.72 2.07 8.47
C GLU A 20 -4.56 3.24 9.42
N GLY A 21 -4.33 4.46 8.92
CA GLY A 21 -3.92 5.57 9.78
C GLY A 21 -2.56 5.30 10.44
N ALA A 22 -2.37 5.83 11.65
CA ALA A 22 -1.17 5.57 12.47
C ALA A 22 0.15 5.70 11.67
N TRP A 23 0.25 6.74 10.84
CA TRP A 23 1.27 6.91 9.81
C TRP A 23 2.72 7.01 10.33
N GLN A 24 2.90 7.35 11.62
CA GLN A 24 4.20 7.41 12.29
C GLN A 24 4.37 6.28 13.31
N ALA A 25 3.34 5.46 13.56
CA ALA A 25 3.40 4.41 14.57
C ALA A 25 4.23 3.21 14.08
N GLY A 26 4.79 2.47 15.03
CA GLY A 26 5.47 1.22 14.75
C GLY A 26 6.69 1.36 13.84
N GLY A 27 7.36 2.52 13.85
CA GLY A 27 8.54 2.75 13.01
C GLY A 27 8.26 2.83 11.50
N LYS A 28 7.00 3.07 11.09
CA LYS A 28 6.63 3.26 9.67
C LYS A 28 7.39 4.45 9.07
N GLY A 29 7.95 4.25 7.88
CA GLY A 29 8.54 5.31 7.07
C GLY A 29 7.50 6.06 6.23
N LEU A 30 7.96 7.12 5.56
CA LEU A 30 7.12 7.99 4.74
C LEU A 30 6.91 7.41 3.34
N ALA A 31 5.66 7.36 2.89
CA ALA A 31 5.27 6.95 1.55
C ALA A 31 4.62 8.10 0.76
N THR A 32 4.49 7.94 -0.55
CA THR A 32 3.82 8.93 -1.45
C THR A 32 2.42 9.30 -0.99
N VAL A 33 1.69 8.34 -0.46
CA VAL A 33 0.31 8.53 0.02
C VAL A 33 0.26 9.40 1.28
N ASP A 34 1.31 9.36 2.11
CA ASP A 34 1.38 10.15 3.35
C ASP A 34 1.63 11.63 3.07
N VAL A 35 2.27 11.97 1.94
CA VAL A 35 2.52 13.36 1.51
C VAL A 35 1.48 13.88 0.52
N THR A 36 0.44 13.12 0.24
CA THR A 36 -0.63 13.54 -0.67
C THR A 36 -1.71 14.29 0.12
N PRO A 37 -1.84 15.62 -0.05
CA PRO A 37 -2.74 16.42 0.76
C PRO A 37 -4.20 16.28 0.35
N PHE A 38 -5.09 16.72 1.21
CA PHE A 38 -6.48 17.04 0.87
C PHE A 38 -6.58 18.46 0.30
N GLY A 39 -7.57 18.69 -0.56
CA GLY A 39 -7.89 20.04 -1.06
C GLY A 39 -7.30 20.35 -2.44
N PRO A 40 -7.06 21.65 -2.75
CA PRO A 40 -6.69 22.09 -4.11
C PRO A 40 -5.40 21.49 -4.64
N ASP A 41 -4.44 21.22 -3.76
CA ASP A 41 -3.12 20.73 -4.14
C ASP A 41 -3.07 19.22 -4.37
N ARG A 42 -4.13 18.47 -4.02
CA ARG A 42 -4.20 17.02 -4.22
C ARG A 42 -3.96 16.62 -5.67
N PHE A 43 -4.69 17.21 -6.61
CA PHE A 43 -4.54 16.90 -8.04
C PHE A 43 -3.22 17.40 -8.63
N PRO A 44 -2.75 18.64 -8.34
CA PRO A 44 -1.39 19.04 -8.72
C PRO A 44 -0.31 18.07 -8.26
N VAL A 45 -0.36 17.59 -7.02
CA VAL A 45 0.57 16.56 -6.51
C VAL A 45 0.38 15.25 -7.27
N ALA A 46 -0.85 14.73 -7.37
CA ALA A 46 -1.14 13.48 -8.06
C ALA A 46 -0.69 13.49 -9.53
N LEU A 47 -0.80 14.62 -10.21
CA LEU A 47 -0.38 14.79 -11.60
C LEU A 47 1.11 15.19 -11.75
N GLY A 48 1.90 15.19 -10.67
CA GLY A 48 3.31 15.55 -10.71
C GLY A 48 3.60 17.01 -11.08
N ARG A 49 2.61 17.91 -10.96
CA ARG A 49 2.74 19.35 -11.22
C ARG A 49 3.23 20.12 -10.00
N LEU A 50 3.03 19.56 -8.83
CA LEU A 50 3.52 20.04 -7.54
C LEU A 50 4.25 18.88 -6.87
N GLU A 51 5.54 19.09 -6.57
CA GLU A 51 6.34 18.12 -5.85
C GLU A 51 6.11 18.25 -4.33
N MET A 52 5.74 17.14 -3.69
CA MET A 52 5.66 17.03 -2.23
C MET A 52 6.37 15.76 -1.78
N LEU A 53 7.52 15.92 -1.14
CA LEU A 53 8.33 14.82 -0.58
C LEU A 53 8.41 14.85 0.94
N GLU A 54 7.67 15.76 1.57
CA GLU A 54 7.58 15.95 3.01
C GLU A 54 6.20 16.48 3.37
N CYS A 55 5.76 16.20 4.58
CA CYS A 55 4.53 16.80 5.11
C CYS A 55 4.84 18.20 5.67
N ASP A 56 3.86 19.07 5.59
CA ASP A 56 3.92 20.42 6.19
C ASP A 56 2.71 20.66 7.10
N ASP A 57 2.74 21.74 7.84
CA ASP A 57 1.66 22.13 8.78
C ASP A 57 0.50 22.87 8.11
N LYS A 58 0.57 23.09 6.78
CA LYS A 58 -0.44 23.86 6.04
C LYS A 58 -1.52 22.98 5.45
N HIS A 59 -1.22 21.70 5.29
CA HIS A 59 -2.12 20.76 4.65
C HIS A 59 -2.67 19.72 5.62
N TYR A 60 -3.87 19.27 5.35
CA TYR A 60 -4.44 18.09 5.98
C TYR A 60 -4.15 16.85 5.09
N TYR A 61 -3.71 15.78 5.72
CA TYR A 61 -3.35 14.52 5.06
C TYR A 61 -4.29 13.40 5.52
N PRO A 62 -5.30 13.04 4.73
CA PRO A 62 -6.33 12.08 5.17
C PRO A 62 -5.79 10.70 5.56
N SER A 63 -4.70 10.26 4.93
CA SER A 63 -4.07 8.96 5.21
C SER A 63 -3.44 8.87 6.61
N HIS A 64 -3.17 10.01 7.27
CA HIS A 64 -2.54 10.02 8.58
C HIS A 64 -3.46 9.46 9.67
N GLU A 65 -4.75 9.79 9.58
CA GLU A 65 -5.79 9.32 10.49
C GLU A 65 -6.55 8.14 9.91
N ALA A 66 -7.02 8.28 8.66
CA ALA A 66 -7.87 7.32 7.96
C ALA A 66 -9.07 6.89 8.84
N ILE A 67 -9.29 5.59 9.04
CA ILE A 67 -10.25 5.04 10.00
C ILE A 67 -9.55 4.34 11.16
N ASP A 68 -8.24 4.49 11.25
CA ASP A 68 -7.38 3.91 12.30
C ASP A 68 -7.48 2.39 12.45
N LEU A 69 -7.56 1.69 11.32
CA LEU A 69 -7.56 0.22 11.30
C LEU A 69 -6.34 -0.34 12.03
N TYR A 70 -5.21 0.39 12.06
CA TYR A 70 -4.00 -0.05 12.75
C TYR A 70 -4.26 -0.40 14.23
N HIS A 71 -5.10 0.37 14.92
CA HIS A 71 -5.45 0.11 16.31
C HIS A 71 -6.75 -0.69 16.47
N HIS A 72 -7.65 -0.66 15.47
CA HIS A 72 -9.01 -1.20 15.54
C HIS A 72 -9.26 -2.44 14.68
N TYR A 73 -8.21 -3.04 14.07
CA TYR A 73 -8.36 -4.17 13.13
C TYR A 73 -9.16 -5.34 13.69
N LYS A 74 -9.12 -5.59 15.02
CA LYS A 74 -9.83 -6.70 15.64
C LYS A 74 -11.35 -6.49 15.60
N GLU A 75 -11.78 -5.29 15.94
CA GLU A 75 -13.19 -4.89 15.89
C GLU A 75 -13.69 -4.87 14.46
N ASP A 76 -12.91 -4.29 13.54
CA ASP A 76 -13.29 -4.18 12.14
C ASP A 76 -13.40 -5.57 11.47
N ILE A 77 -12.46 -6.48 11.72
CA ILE A 77 -12.50 -7.84 11.17
C ILE A 77 -13.68 -8.64 11.76
N ALA A 78 -14.01 -8.43 13.04
CA ALA A 78 -15.20 -9.03 13.63
C ALA A 78 -16.48 -8.54 12.92
N LEU A 79 -16.60 -7.26 12.59
CA LEU A 79 -17.71 -6.71 11.81
C LEU A 79 -17.74 -7.28 10.38
N PHE A 80 -16.60 -7.49 9.72
CA PHE A 80 -16.55 -8.17 8.43
C PHE A 80 -17.08 -9.60 8.52
N ALA A 81 -16.78 -10.30 9.61
CA ALA A 81 -17.31 -11.64 9.85
C ALA A 81 -18.84 -11.63 10.03
N GLU A 82 -19.40 -10.66 10.77
CA GLU A 82 -20.84 -10.47 10.91
C GLU A 82 -21.51 -10.15 9.56
N MET A 83 -20.85 -9.40 8.68
CA MET A 83 -21.30 -9.15 7.30
C MET A 83 -21.22 -10.38 6.41
N GLY A 84 -20.62 -11.47 6.88
CA GLY A 84 -20.51 -12.73 6.14
C GLY A 84 -19.34 -12.82 5.18
N PHE A 85 -18.29 -12.01 5.35
CA PHE A 85 -17.08 -12.08 4.53
C PHE A 85 -16.44 -13.45 4.61
N LYS A 86 -15.97 -13.94 3.45
CA LYS A 86 -15.14 -15.15 3.29
C LYS A 86 -13.77 -14.81 2.73
N CYS A 87 -13.61 -13.59 2.21
CA CYS A 87 -12.35 -13.06 1.72
C CYS A 87 -12.26 -11.58 2.09
N PHE A 88 -11.09 -11.15 2.54
CA PHE A 88 -10.78 -9.74 2.77
C PHE A 88 -9.54 -9.36 1.97
N ARG A 89 -9.74 -8.49 0.96
CA ARG A 89 -8.63 -7.90 0.23
C ARG A 89 -8.10 -6.68 1.01
N LEU A 90 -6.81 -6.69 1.30
CA LEU A 90 -6.09 -5.57 1.92
C LEU A 90 -4.77 -5.35 1.20
N SER A 91 -4.09 -4.25 1.47
CA SER A 91 -2.71 -4.05 1.03
C SER A 91 -1.77 -3.94 2.23
N ILE A 92 -0.48 -4.17 1.98
CA ILE A 92 0.58 -3.96 2.96
C ILE A 92 1.29 -2.64 2.62
N ALA A 93 1.41 -1.73 3.60
CA ALA A 93 2.20 -0.52 3.43
C ALA A 93 3.70 -0.87 3.39
N TRP A 94 4.35 -0.67 2.24
CA TRP A 94 5.76 -0.98 2.04
C TRP A 94 6.63 -0.39 3.13
N THR A 95 6.42 0.90 3.45
CA THR A 95 7.20 1.62 4.45
C THR A 95 6.95 1.19 5.89
N ARG A 96 5.92 0.39 6.16
CA ARG A 96 5.72 -0.23 7.47
C ARG A 96 6.64 -1.44 7.64
N ILE A 97 6.97 -2.11 6.53
CA ILE A 97 7.85 -3.28 6.51
C ILE A 97 9.32 -2.87 6.33
N LEU A 98 9.59 -2.01 5.37
CA LEU A 98 10.91 -1.45 5.07
C LEU A 98 10.79 0.09 5.09
N PRO A 99 11.07 0.75 6.21
CA PRO A 99 10.83 2.19 6.38
C PRO A 99 11.49 3.09 5.34
N ASN A 100 12.67 2.71 4.83
CA ASN A 100 13.34 3.40 3.74
C ASN A 100 13.13 2.73 2.38
N GLY A 101 12.46 1.58 2.36
CA GLY A 101 12.09 0.82 1.16
C GLY A 101 13.12 -0.21 0.70
N ASP A 102 14.40 -0.03 1.03
CA ASP A 102 15.51 -0.95 0.71
C ASP A 102 16.35 -1.30 1.96
N ASP A 103 15.73 -1.25 3.13
CA ASP A 103 16.39 -1.59 4.39
C ASP A 103 16.86 -3.05 4.38
N ALA A 104 18.10 -3.30 4.81
CA ALA A 104 18.65 -4.65 4.90
C ALA A 104 17.95 -5.53 5.95
N ARG A 105 17.28 -4.90 6.91
CA ARG A 105 16.51 -5.56 7.96
C ARG A 105 15.11 -5.00 7.99
N PRO A 106 14.09 -5.85 7.92
CA PRO A 106 12.71 -5.40 8.00
C PRO A 106 12.36 -4.91 9.41
N ASN A 107 11.35 -4.07 9.47
CA ASN A 107 10.75 -3.59 10.70
C ASN A 107 9.85 -4.69 11.30
N GLU A 108 10.29 -5.26 12.41
CA GLU A 108 9.58 -6.38 13.04
C GLU A 108 8.19 -5.97 13.59
N GLU A 109 8.03 -4.72 14.02
CA GLU A 109 6.74 -4.22 14.50
C GLU A 109 5.72 -4.15 13.37
N GLY A 110 6.14 -3.69 12.19
CA GLY A 110 5.30 -3.70 11.00
C GLY A 110 4.95 -5.10 10.52
N LEU A 111 5.93 -6.02 10.51
CA LEU A 111 5.68 -7.43 10.18
C LEU A 111 4.68 -8.07 11.15
N LYS A 112 4.84 -7.81 12.45
CA LYS A 112 3.97 -8.36 13.48
C LYS A 112 2.53 -7.84 13.36
N PHE A 113 2.35 -6.56 13.04
CA PHE A 113 1.03 -5.97 12.82
C PHE A 113 0.24 -6.74 11.75
N TYR A 114 0.83 -6.96 10.57
CA TYR A 114 0.11 -7.69 9.52
C TYR A 114 -0.06 -9.18 9.85
N GLU A 115 0.89 -9.78 10.55
CA GLU A 115 0.72 -11.14 11.04
C GLU A 115 -0.52 -11.25 11.93
N ASP A 116 -0.71 -10.30 12.86
CA ASP A 116 -1.86 -10.26 13.75
C ASP A 116 -3.18 -10.02 12.99
N VAL A 117 -3.14 -9.16 11.95
CA VAL A 117 -4.29 -8.95 11.05
C VAL A 117 -4.69 -10.24 10.34
N PHE A 118 -3.71 -11.00 9.81
CA PHE A 118 -3.99 -12.27 9.13
C PHE A 118 -4.51 -13.34 10.10
N ASP A 119 -3.93 -13.42 11.28
CA ASP A 119 -4.38 -14.35 12.31
C ASP A 119 -5.81 -14.04 12.77
N GLU A 120 -6.17 -12.75 12.89
CA GLU A 120 -7.54 -12.34 13.20
C GLU A 120 -8.51 -12.68 12.06
N CYS A 121 -8.13 -12.50 10.79
CA CYS A 121 -8.93 -12.95 9.65
C CYS A 121 -9.20 -14.47 9.71
N HIS A 122 -8.16 -15.27 9.93
CA HIS A 122 -8.27 -16.73 10.01
C HIS A 122 -9.16 -17.20 11.15
N LYS A 123 -9.13 -16.51 12.29
CA LYS A 123 -10.00 -16.80 13.45
C LYS A 123 -11.48 -16.81 13.05
N TYR A 124 -11.88 -15.96 12.10
CA TYR A 124 -13.25 -15.88 11.59
C TYR A 124 -13.47 -16.64 10.27
N GLY A 125 -12.49 -17.39 9.79
CA GLY A 125 -12.56 -18.09 8.51
C GLY A 125 -12.63 -17.16 7.30
N ILE A 126 -12.02 -15.98 7.40
CA ILE A 126 -11.86 -15.01 6.33
C ILE A 126 -10.48 -15.20 5.70
N GLU A 127 -10.44 -15.45 4.38
CA GLU A 127 -9.19 -15.64 3.65
C GLU A 127 -8.57 -14.28 3.26
N PRO A 128 -7.33 -13.97 3.66
CA PRO A 128 -6.64 -12.76 3.22
C PRO A 128 -6.28 -12.84 1.73
N LEU A 129 -6.58 -11.78 0.98
CA LEU A 129 -6.12 -11.54 -0.38
C LEU A 129 -5.25 -10.28 -0.36
N VAL A 130 -3.93 -10.44 -0.45
CA VAL A 130 -2.99 -9.36 -0.14
C VAL A 130 -2.46 -8.69 -1.41
N THR A 131 -2.63 -7.37 -1.49
CA THR A 131 -1.98 -6.53 -2.50
C THR A 131 -0.64 -6.05 -1.95
N ILE A 132 0.46 -6.36 -2.64
CA ILE A 132 1.83 -6.05 -2.19
C ILE A 132 2.11 -4.55 -2.32
N CYS A 133 1.80 -3.94 -3.47
CA CYS A 133 1.99 -2.50 -3.70
C CYS A 133 0.69 -1.84 -4.13
N HIS A 134 0.20 -0.87 -3.34
CA HIS A 134 -1.03 -0.13 -3.58
C HIS A 134 -0.79 1.38 -3.52
N PHE A 135 0.04 1.90 -4.45
CA PHE A 135 0.39 3.32 -4.63
C PHE A 135 1.32 3.92 -3.56
N ASP A 136 1.76 3.15 -2.59
CA ASP A 136 2.51 3.58 -1.40
C ASP A 136 4.03 3.45 -1.58
N THR A 137 4.58 4.04 -2.64
CA THR A 137 6.03 4.03 -2.89
C THR A 137 6.79 4.78 -1.79
N PRO A 138 7.87 4.19 -1.23
CA PRO A 138 8.68 4.85 -0.20
C PRO A 138 9.32 6.15 -0.69
N ILE A 139 9.11 7.26 0.03
CA ILE A 139 9.72 8.56 -0.30
C ILE A 139 11.25 8.50 -0.29
N ALA A 140 11.84 7.70 0.59
CA ALA A 140 13.28 7.53 0.65
C ALA A 140 13.84 6.95 -0.67
N LEU A 141 13.15 5.98 -1.30
CA LEU A 141 13.55 5.45 -2.61
C LEU A 141 13.36 6.46 -3.73
N ILE A 142 12.35 7.32 -3.65
CA ILE A 142 12.14 8.40 -4.60
C ILE A 142 13.29 9.41 -4.51
N LYS A 143 13.63 9.84 -3.30
CA LYS A 143 14.79 10.74 -3.05
C LYS A 143 16.10 10.10 -3.51
N LYS A 144 16.26 8.78 -3.34
CA LYS A 144 17.50 8.05 -3.64
C LYS A 144 17.66 7.70 -5.12
N TYR A 145 16.58 7.29 -5.77
CA TYR A 145 16.61 6.71 -7.12
C TYR A 145 15.74 7.47 -8.14
N GLY A 146 14.90 8.38 -7.70
CA GLY A 146 13.94 9.07 -8.58
C GLY A 146 12.70 8.24 -8.93
N GLY A 147 12.36 7.24 -8.13
CA GLY A 147 11.16 6.42 -8.30
C GLY A 147 11.29 5.35 -9.39
N TRP A 148 10.15 4.87 -9.90
CA TRP A 148 10.03 3.68 -10.77
C TRP A 148 10.70 3.80 -12.15
N LYS A 149 11.21 4.94 -12.56
CA LYS A 149 12.03 5.08 -13.76
C LYS A 149 13.46 4.53 -13.61
N ASP A 150 13.91 4.27 -12.40
CA ASP A 150 15.22 3.66 -12.14
C ASP A 150 15.08 2.16 -11.91
N ARG A 151 15.92 1.36 -12.56
CA ARG A 151 15.89 -0.11 -12.47
C ARG A 151 16.09 -0.64 -11.04
N ARG A 152 16.82 0.10 -10.20
CA ARG A 152 17.05 -0.26 -8.79
C ARG A 152 15.76 -0.33 -7.96
N MET A 153 14.68 0.33 -8.40
CA MET A 153 13.36 0.16 -7.79
C MET A 153 12.83 -1.26 -7.91
N VAL A 154 13.15 -1.96 -9.00
CA VAL A 154 12.76 -3.36 -9.19
C VAL A 154 13.47 -4.24 -8.16
N ASP A 155 14.78 -4.02 -7.94
CA ASP A 155 15.56 -4.80 -6.97
C ASP A 155 15.05 -4.56 -5.54
N ALA A 156 14.74 -3.31 -5.18
CA ALA A 156 14.12 -2.96 -3.89
C ALA A 156 12.74 -3.61 -3.72
N TYR A 157 11.93 -3.63 -4.78
CA TYR A 157 10.61 -4.28 -4.76
C TYR A 157 10.71 -5.81 -4.63
N VAL A 158 11.67 -6.43 -5.32
CA VAL A 158 11.91 -7.88 -5.20
C VAL A 158 12.32 -8.23 -3.77
N HIS A 159 13.25 -7.47 -3.18
CA HIS A 159 13.63 -7.64 -1.79
C HIS A 159 12.43 -7.51 -0.82
N TYR A 160 11.59 -6.50 -1.04
CA TYR A 160 10.34 -6.35 -0.27
C TYR A 160 9.41 -7.57 -0.41
N CYS A 161 9.22 -8.08 -1.63
CA CYS A 161 8.42 -9.28 -1.86
C CYS A 161 9.01 -10.52 -1.15
N GLU A 162 10.33 -10.70 -1.18
CA GLU A 162 11.01 -11.81 -0.51
C GLU A 162 10.73 -11.78 1.00
N VAL A 163 10.87 -10.61 1.63
CA VAL A 163 10.56 -10.42 3.06
C VAL A 163 9.12 -10.83 3.38
N LEU A 164 8.16 -10.41 2.54
CA LEU A 164 6.74 -10.73 2.76
C LEU A 164 6.46 -12.23 2.58
N PHE A 165 6.99 -12.84 1.52
CA PHE A 165 6.75 -14.25 1.23
C PHE A 165 7.39 -15.16 2.27
N ASP A 166 8.57 -14.81 2.75
CA ASP A 166 9.23 -15.58 3.81
C ASP A 166 8.46 -15.47 5.14
N ARG A 167 8.06 -14.24 5.53
CA ARG A 167 7.35 -14.01 6.80
C ARG A 167 5.97 -14.63 6.83
N TYR A 168 5.20 -14.48 5.75
CA TYR A 168 3.79 -14.87 5.74
C TYR A 168 3.51 -16.19 5.02
N LYS A 169 4.56 -16.99 4.80
CA LYS A 169 4.43 -18.34 4.26
C LYS A 169 3.47 -19.18 5.11
N GLY A 170 2.44 -19.73 4.45
CA GLY A 170 1.40 -20.51 5.11
C GLY A 170 0.29 -19.69 5.78
N LYS A 171 0.44 -18.36 5.88
CA LYS A 171 -0.60 -17.45 6.39
C LYS A 171 -1.38 -16.76 5.28
N VAL A 172 -0.74 -16.41 4.17
CA VAL A 172 -1.36 -15.77 3.02
C VAL A 172 -1.26 -16.67 1.80
N LYS A 173 -2.41 -16.97 1.20
CA LYS A 173 -2.53 -17.85 0.06
C LYS A 173 -2.64 -17.09 -1.27
N TYR A 174 -3.27 -15.91 -1.25
CA TYR A 174 -3.56 -15.13 -2.45
C TYR A 174 -2.85 -13.78 -2.42
N TRP A 175 -2.08 -13.51 -3.49
CA TRP A 175 -1.28 -12.31 -3.64
C TRP A 175 -1.59 -11.59 -4.94
N LEU A 176 -1.67 -10.27 -4.88
CA LEU A 176 -1.70 -9.36 -6.02
C LEU A 176 -0.43 -8.50 -5.97
N THR A 177 0.32 -8.45 -7.06
CA THR A 177 1.62 -7.75 -7.08
C THR A 177 1.45 -6.23 -7.03
N PHE A 178 0.63 -5.67 -7.92
CA PHE A 178 0.37 -4.24 -8.01
C PHE A 178 -1.12 -3.97 -8.13
N ASN A 179 -1.58 -2.91 -7.48
CA ASN A 179 -2.88 -2.34 -7.76
C ASN A 179 -2.77 -1.40 -8.96
N GLU A 180 -3.64 -1.59 -9.97
CA GLU A 180 -3.75 -0.68 -11.12
C GLU A 180 -2.40 -0.26 -11.72
N ILE A 181 -1.56 -1.21 -12.10
CA ILE A 181 -0.19 -0.96 -12.58
C ILE A 181 -0.14 0.05 -13.75
N ASN A 182 -1.21 0.13 -14.56
CA ASN A 182 -1.37 1.12 -15.62
C ASN A 182 -1.33 2.57 -15.10
N MET A 183 -1.71 2.80 -13.84
CA MET A 183 -1.71 4.14 -13.24
C MET A 183 -0.28 4.69 -13.04
N LEU A 184 0.74 3.85 -13.01
CA LEU A 184 2.13 4.29 -13.02
C LEU A 184 2.48 5.14 -14.26
N LEU A 185 1.76 4.97 -15.35
CA LEU A 185 1.91 5.74 -16.59
C LEU A 185 1.10 7.05 -16.60
N HIS A 186 0.07 7.14 -15.76
CA HIS A 186 -0.89 8.25 -15.79
C HIS A 186 -0.78 9.19 -14.60
N LEU A 187 -0.31 8.69 -13.45
CA LEU A 187 -0.15 9.46 -12.22
C LEU A 187 1.33 9.51 -11.81
N PRO A 188 2.07 10.53 -12.25
CA PRO A 188 3.51 10.66 -11.94
C PRO A 188 3.84 10.63 -10.45
N SER A 189 2.94 11.11 -9.57
CA SER A 189 3.15 11.06 -8.12
C SER A 189 3.19 9.64 -7.56
N VAL A 190 2.47 8.71 -8.20
CA VAL A 190 2.45 7.29 -7.80
C VAL A 190 3.75 6.61 -8.20
N SER A 191 4.31 7.01 -9.33
CA SER A 191 5.53 6.44 -9.90
C SER A 191 6.76 7.31 -9.69
N TYR A 192 6.55 8.60 -9.41
CA TYR A 192 7.55 9.68 -9.50
C TYR A 192 8.32 9.65 -10.83
N THR A 193 7.67 9.14 -11.86
CA THR A 193 8.13 9.33 -13.24
C THR A 193 7.78 10.77 -13.64
N HIS A 194 8.62 11.74 -13.30
CA HIS A 194 8.50 13.07 -13.85
C HIS A 194 8.73 12.97 -15.36
N LEU A 195 7.64 12.93 -16.11
CA LEU A 195 7.67 13.23 -17.52
C LEU A 195 8.05 14.70 -17.61
N ARG A 196 9.32 14.98 -17.89
CA ARG A 196 9.71 16.35 -18.31
C ARG A 196 8.79 16.71 -19.49
N ALA A 197 8.43 17.97 -19.59
CA ALA A 197 7.47 18.51 -20.56
C ALA A 197 7.75 18.17 -22.06
N HIS A 198 8.81 17.43 -22.36
CA HIS A 198 9.24 17.01 -23.69
C HIS A 198 9.16 15.48 -23.92
N GLU A 199 8.80 14.68 -22.92
CA GLU A 199 8.59 13.24 -23.08
C GLU A 199 7.09 12.99 -23.22
N THR A 200 6.58 13.13 -24.44
CA THR A 200 5.23 12.70 -24.78
C THR A 200 5.20 11.16 -24.87
N LEU A 201 4.04 10.56 -24.64
CA LEU A 201 3.77 9.11 -24.79
C LEU A 201 4.26 8.52 -26.13
N MET A 202 4.56 9.35 -27.14
CA MET A 202 5.08 8.94 -28.43
C MET A 202 6.57 8.54 -28.42
N ASN A 203 7.30 8.79 -27.33
CA ASN A 203 8.71 8.40 -27.19
C ASN A 203 8.91 7.09 -26.41
N LEU A 204 7.82 6.40 -26.07
CA LEU A 204 7.82 5.12 -25.36
C LEU A 204 7.48 3.92 -26.27
N VAL A 205 7.56 4.09 -27.59
CA VAL A 205 7.40 3.02 -28.58
C VAL A 205 8.77 2.63 -29.12
#